data_231247208e30bb9e9d262b2d7c3cb819
#
_entry.id   231247208e30bb9e9d262b2d7c3cb819
#
_cell.length_a   1.000
_cell.length_b   1.000
_cell.length_c   1.000
_cell.angle_alpha   90.00
_cell.angle_beta   90.00
_cell.angle_gamma   90.00
#
_symmetry.space_group_name_H-M   'P 1'
#
loop_
_entity.id
_entity.type
_entity.pdbx_description
1 polymer ?
#
loop_
_entity_poly.entity_id
_entity_poly.type
_entity_poly.pdbx_seq_one_letter_code
_entity_poly.pdbx_strand_id
1 'polypeptide(L)'
;MSENEREESIKSKQASMAFRDFYPVNPPYGYVGIAIDEEKQQLKYHTVEPNLTDEETDLLDRIKSILIDRMNIPLDVLKNPDKMETYLRDEIQTIFKRFQRKIPEESEDKFIYYLMRDFLGYGIIDLLMRDEKIEDISCNGSKTPIYVWHRDYESIPTNVFYDSDDELDKEVTRLAYRSGRQISISNPIMQGTLP
;
A
#
# COMPACT_ATOMS: atom_id res chain seq x y z
N MET A 1 12.45 -17.43 -0.07
CA MET A 1 13.37 -16.46 -0.71
C MET A 1 14.30 -15.90 0.36
N SER A 2 15.62 -16.01 0.17
CA SER A 2 16.58 -15.43 1.11
C SER A 2 16.52 -13.88 1.06
N GLU A 3 16.97 -13.20 2.11
CA GLU A 3 17.08 -11.72 2.13
C GLU A 3 17.87 -11.20 0.91
N ASN A 4 18.91 -11.91 0.48
CA ASN A 4 19.71 -11.61 -0.70
C ASN A 4 18.92 -11.67 -2.02
N GLU A 5 18.03 -12.65 -2.21
CA GLU A 5 17.21 -12.76 -3.43
C GLU A 5 16.13 -11.66 -3.49
N ARG A 6 15.66 -11.21 -2.34
CA ARG A 6 14.73 -10.08 -2.21
C ARG A 6 15.41 -8.77 -2.58
N GLU A 7 16.61 -8.55 -2.07
CA GLU A 7 17.43 -7.40 -2.45
C GLU A 7 17.84 -7.42 -3.93
N GLU A 8 18.10 -8.59 -4.51
CA GLU A 8 18.42 -8.72 -5.94
C GLU A 8 17.23 -8.41 -6.85
N SER A 9 16.01 -8.80 -6.48
CA SER A 9 14.79 -8.43 -7.22
C SER A 9 14.55 -6.92 -7.21
N ILE A 10 14.82 -6.28 -6.08
CA ILE A 10 14.73 -4.82 -5.94
C ILE A 10 15.89 -4.13 -6.68
N LYS A 11 17.10 -4.68 -6.60
CA LYS A 11 18.27 -4.18 -7.35
C LYS A 11 18.11 -4.34 -8.86
N SER A 12 17.39 -5.37 -9.33
CA SER A 12 17.08 -5.50 -10.76
C SER A 12 16.14 -4.42 -11.27
N LYS A 13 15.18 -3.99 -10.45
CA LYS A 13 14.37 -2.79 -10.74
C LYS A 13 15.19 -1.50 -10.69
N GLN A 14 16.13 -1.40 -9.77
CA GLN A 14 17.10 -0.30 -9.74
C GLN A 14 17.91 -0.19 -11.04
N ALA A 15 18.33 -1.34 -11.59
CA ALA A 15 19.15 -1.38 -12.81
C ALA A 15 18.34 -1.04 -14.08
N SER A 16 17.02 -1.20 -14.07
CA SER A 16 16.14 -0.90 -15.20
C SER A 16 15.66 0.55 -15.26
N MET A 17 15.71 1.29 -14.14
CA MET A 17 15.42 2.71 -14.05
C MET A 17 16.62 3.45 -13.44
N ALA A 18 17.11 4.46 -14.11
CA ALA A 18 18.18 5.32 -13.58
C ALA A 18 17.60 6.23 -12.48
N PHE A 19 17.46 5.71 -11.25
CA PHE A 19 17.01 6.51 -10.12
C PHE A 19 18.07 7.53 -9.72
N ARG A 20 17.65 8.77 -9.56
CA ARG A 20 18.45 9.84 -8.99
C ARG A 20 18.65 9.67 -7.48
N ASP A 21 17.63 9.15 -6.81
CA ASP A 21 17.64 8.82 -5.38
C ASP A 21 16.86 7.53 -5.17
N PHE A 22 17.31 6.66 -4.24
CA PHE A 22 16.66 5.41 -3.92
C PHE A 22 16.90 5.06 -2.46
N TYR A 23 15.81 4.88 -1.69
CA TYR A 23 15.91 4.66 -0.24
C TYR A 23 14.78 3.77 0.29
N PRO A 24 15.01 3.08 1.43
CA PRO A 24 13.98 2.28 2.09
C PRO A 24 12.99 3.17 2.86
N VAL A 25 11.72 2.79 2.81
CA VAL A 25 10.64 3.40 3.61
C VAL A 25 9.99 2.35 4.52
N ASN A 26 9.73 1.15 3.99
CA ASN A 26 9.18 0.02 4.76
C ASN A 26 9.93 -1.28 4.41
N PRO A 27 11.21 -1.40 4.80
CA PRO A 27 12.02 -2.57 4.47
C PRO A 27 11.48 -3.83 5.15
N PRO A 28 11.66 -5.03 4.56
CA PRO A 28 12.42 -5.27 3.32
C PRO A 28 11.60 -5.14 2.03
N TYR A 29 10.38 -4.66 2.07
CA TYR A 29 9.44 -4.73 0.94
C TYR A 29 9.14 -3.38 0.30
N GLY A 30 9.19 -2.27 1.04
CA GLY A 30 8.81 -0.94 0.59
C GLY A 30 10.01 -0.01 0.43
N TYR A 31 10.22 0.45 -0.80
CA TYR A 31 11.27 1.40 -1.16
C TYR A 31 10.71 2.53 -2.01
N VAL A 32 11.46 3.59 -2.11
CA VAL A 32 11.15 4.76 -2.92
C VAL A 32 12.29 5.03 -3.87
N GLY A 33 11.94 5.33 -5.11
CA GLY A 33 12.88 5.78 -6.13
C GLY A 33 12.45 7.11 -6.75
N ILE A 34 13.36 8.06 -6.87
CA ILE A 34 13.13 9.30 -7.59
C ILE A 34 13.83 9.19 -8.94
N ALA A 35 13.08 9.26 -10.04
CA ALA A 35 13.61 9.17 -11.39
C ALA A 35 13.08 10.30 -12.27
N ILE A 36 13.75 10.55 -13.40
CA ILE A 36 13.25 11.46 -14.42
C ILE A 36 12.30 10.65 -15.33
N ASP A 37 11.07 11.11 -15.45
CA ASP A 37 10.14 10.66 -16.50
C ASP A 37 10.65 11.22 -17.84
N GLU A 38 11.17 10.35 -18.71
CA GLU A 38 11.81 10.75 -19.97
C GLU A 38 10.82 11.40 -20.94
N GLU A 39 9.55 11.02 -20.90
CA GLU A 39 8.52 11.59 -21.79
C GLU A 39 8.17 13.02 -21.38
N LYS A 40 8.06 13.26 -20.08
CA LYS A 40 7.62 14.56 -19.53
C LYS A 40 8.77 15.43 -19.08
N GLN A 41 10.01 14.90 -19.08
CA GLN A 41 11.21 15.60 -18.61
C GLN A 41 11.04 16.20 -17.19
N GLN A 42 10.30 15.47 -16.32
CA GLN A 42 10.03 15.88 -14.95
C GLN A 42 10.40 14.76 -13.97
N LEU A 43 10.71 15.14 -12.74
CA LEU A 43 10.92 14.16 -11.68
C LEU A 43 9.60 13.44 -11.34
N LYS A 44 9.71 12.16 -11.03
CA LYS A 44 8.61 11.32 -10.63
C LYS A 44 9.01 10.47 -9.44
N TYR A 45 8.12 10.40 -8.47
CA TYR A 45 8.25 9.57 -7.29
C TYR A 45 7.69 8.17 -7.59
N HIS A 46 8.50 7.16 -7.38
CA HIS A 46 8.12 5.76 -7.59
C HIS A 46 8.10 5.01 -6.26
N THR A 47 6.93 4.50 -5.90
CA THR A 47 6.85 3.44 -4.90
C THR A 47 7.34 2.14 -5.53
N VAL A 48 8.23 1.44 -4.84
CA VAL A 48 8.82 0.18 -5.26
C VAL A 48 8.45 -0.89 -4.24
N GLU A 49 7.51 -1.74 -4.61
CA GLU A 49 6.98 -2.84 -3.82
C GLU A 49 7.24 -4.18 -4.52
N PRO A 50 7.07 -5.34 -3.84
CA PRO A 50 7.25 -6.65 -4.45
C PRO A 50 6.38 -6.82 -5.69
N ASN A 51 6.94 -7.35 -6.76
CA ASN A 51 6.17 -7.68 -7.95
C ASN A 51 5.29 -8.90 -7.70
N LEU A 52 4.03 -8.79 -8.08
CA LEU A 52 3.11 -9.90 -8.19
C LEU A 52 2.93 -10.27 -9.67
N THR A 53 2.85 -11.54 -9.96
CA THR A 53 2.36 -12.02 -11.25
C THR A 53 0.85 -11.87 -11.34
N ASP A 54 0.26 -11.98 -12.52
CA ASP A 54 -1.19 -11.93 -12.68
C ASP A 54 -1.88 -13.03 -11.86
N GLU A 55 -1.30 -14.23 -11.81
CA GLU A 55 -1.81 -15.34 -11.00
C GLU A 55 -1.72 -15.06 -9.51
N GLU A 56 -0.62 -14.44 -9.04
CA GLU A 56 -0.45 -14.01 -7.64
C GLU A 56 -1.46 -12.92 -7.28
N THR A 57 -1.70 -11.97 -8.18
CA THR A 57 -2.68 -10.90 -7.99
C THR A 57 -4.09 -11.46 -7.84
N ASP A 58 -4.52 -12.33 -8.75
CA ASP A 58 -5.83 -12.99 -8.69
C ASP A 58 -6.00 -13.81 -7.40
N LEU A 59 -4.94 -14.50 -6.98
CA LEU A 59 -4.97 -15.29 -5.75
C LEU A 59 -5.04 -14.41 -4.51
N LEU A 60 -4.26 -13.32 -4.47
CA LEU A 60 -4.27 -12.35 -3.37
C LEU A 60 -5.65 -11.70 -3.22
N ASP A 61 -6.30 -11.33 -4.33
CA ASP A 61 -7.64 -10.72 -4.29
C ASP A 61 -8.71 -11.70 -3.79
N ARG A 62 -8.60 -12.98 -4.13
CA ARG A 62 -9.45 -14.03 -3.54
C ARG A 62 -9.22 -14.18 -2.04
N ILE A 63 -7.96 -14.14 -1.60
CA ILE A 63 -7.61 -14.21 -0.18
C ILE A 63 -8.18 -12.99 0.56
N LYS A 64 -8.06 -11.79 0.00
CA LYS A 64 -8.64 -10.55 0.55
C LYS A 64 -10.16 -10.68 0.73
N SER A 65 -10.87 -11.17 -0.29
CA SER A 65 -12.32 -11.36 -0.24
C SER A 65 -12.71 -12.33 0.86
N ILE A 66 -12.02 -13.47 0.98
CA ILE A 66 -12.28 -14.46 2.04
C ILE A 66 -11.99 -13.89 3.42
N LEU A 67 -10.92 -13.09 3.53
CA LEU A 67 -10.54 -12.45 4.79
C LEU A 67 -11.65 -11.48 5.25
N ILE A 68 -12.14 -10.63 4.35
CA ILE A 68 -13.24 -9.70 4.62
C ILE A 68 -14.50 -10.45 5.09
N ASP A 69 -14.89 -11.51 4.39
CA ASP A 69 -16.09 -12.29 4.71
C ASP A 69 -15.99 -13.03 6.05
N ARG A 70 -14.78 -13.37 6.46
CA ARG A 70 -14.52 -14.13 7.70
C ARG A 70 -14.27 -13.24 8.91
N MET A 71 -13.84 -12.00 8.69
CA MET A 71 -13.48 -11.11 9.79
C MET A 71 -14.67 -10.83 10.70
N ASN A 72 -14.63 -11.42 11.89
CA ASN A 72 -15.55 -11.10 12.98
C ASN A 72 -14.71 -10.57 14.15
N ILE A 73 -14.34 -9.29 14.04
CA ILE A 73 -13.36 -8.68 14.93
C ILE A 73 -13.99 -8.33 16.27
N PRO A 74 -13.53 -8.91 17.39
CA PRO A 74 -13.98 -8.53 18.72
C PRO A 74 -13.68 -7.04 19.02
N LEU A 75 -14.57 -6.37 19.75
CA LEU A 75 -14.46 -4.94 20.07
C LEU A 75 -13.18 -4.57 20.84
N ASP A 76 -12.67 -5.48 21.64
CA ASP A 76 -11.42 -5.30 22.40
C ASP A 76 -10.18 -5.40 21.51
N VAL A 77 -10.27 -6.14 20.41
CA VAL A 77 -9.22 -6.23 19.36
C VAL A 77 -9.22 -4.97 18.51
N LEU A 78 -10.40 -4.48 18.10
CA LEU A 78 -10.53 -3.25 17.31
C LEU A 78 -9.90 -2.01 17.98
N LYS A 79 -9.88 -1.97 19.30
CA LYS A 79 -9.37 -0.83 20.08
C LYS A 79 -7.87 -0.91 20.38
N ASN A 80 -7.21 -2.00 20.03
CA ASN A 80 -5.81 -2.22 20.34
C ASN A 80 -5.04 -2.61 19.07
N PRO A 81 -4.15 -1.75 18.55
CA PRO A 81 -3.40 -2.02 17.31
C PRO A 81 -2.59 -3.31 17.35
N ASP A 82 -1.91 -3.62 18.47
CA ASP A 82 -1.07 -4.81 18.59
C ASP A 82 -1.91 -6.10 18.54
N LYS A 83 -3.08 -6.08 19.19
CA LYS A 83 -4.02 -7.19 19.14
C LYS A 83 -4.61 -7.35 17.73
N MET A 84 -4.87 -6.25 17.05
CA MET A 84 -5.39 -6.26 15.69
C MET A 84 -4.39 -6.87 14.71
N GLU A 85 -3.11 -6.51 14.83
CA GLU A 85 -2.05 -7.12 14.02
C GLU A 85 -1.96 -8.62 14.27
N THR A 86 -1.94 -9.05 15.53
CA THR A 86 -1.89 -10.47 15.89
C THR A 86 -3.09 -11.23 15.33
N TYR A 87 -4.30 -10.69 15.52
CA TYR A 87 -5.53 -11.28 15.00
C TYR A 87 -5.49 -11.44 13.47
N LEU A 88 -5.07 -10.41 12.76
CA LEU A 88 -4.97 -10.45 11.30
C LEU A 88 -3.96 -11.49 10.82
N ARG A 89 -2.79 -11.58 11.47
CA ARG A 89 -1.78 -12.59 11.16
C ARG A 89 -2.31 -14.01 11.35
N ASP A 90 -3.04 -14.28 12.42
CA ASP A 90 -3.63 -15.58 12.71
C ASP A 90 -4.71 -15.97 11.67
N GLU A 91 -5.55 -15.02 11.26
CA GLU A 91 -6.54 -15.24 10.20
C GLU A 91 -5.88 -15.50 8.84
N ILE A 92 -4.86 -14.73 8.48
CA ILE A 92 -4.06 -14.94 7.26
C ILE A 92 -3.46 -16.34 7.26
N GLN A 93 -2.82 -16.77 8.34
CA GLN A 93 -2.22 -18.09 8.47
C GLN A 93 -3.28 -19.21 8.36
N THR A 94 -4.47 -18.97 8.91
CA THR A 94 -5.60 -19.91 8.81
C THR A 94 -6.07 -20.05 7.37
N ILE A 95 -6.14 -18.95 6.63
CA ILE A 95 -6.49 -18.95 5.20
C ILE A 95 -5.38 -19.62 4.39
N PHE A 96 -4.12 -19.30 4.62
CA PHE A 96 -2.98 -19.89 3.92
C PHE A 96 -2.95 -21.42 4.06
N LYS A 97 -3.24 -21.97 5.24
CA LYS A 97 -3.36 -23.43 5.43
C LYS A 97 -4.40 -24.08 4.51
N ARG A 98 -5.45 -23.36 4.12
CA ARG A 98 -6.46 -23.85 3.16
C ARG A 98 -5.98 -23.78 1.72
N PHE A 99 -5.11 -22.84 1.41
CA PHE A 99 -4.54 -22.60 0.08
C PHE A 99 -3.15 -23.18 -0.11
N GLN A 100 -2.59 -23.90 0.86
CA GLN A 100 -1.22 -24.36 0.96
C GLN A 100 -0.62 -24.97 -0.34
N ARG A 101 -1.45 -25.60 -1.19
CA ARG A 101 -1.03 -26.14 -2.49
C ARG A 101 -1.07 -25.13 -3.65
N LYS A 102 -1.60 -23.92 -3.39
CA LYS A 102 -1.82 -22.87 -4.40
C LYS A 102 -0.98 -21.63 -4.17
N ILE A 103 -0.42 -21.48 -2.96
CA ILE A 103 0.47 -20.35 -2.64
C ILE A 103 1.90 -20.89 -2.73
N PRO A 104 2.72 -20.41 -3.68
CA PRO A 104 4.14 -20.70 -3.69
C PRO A 104 4.78 -20.17 -2.40
N GLU A 105 5.74 -20.92 -1.84
CA GLU A 105 6.45 -20.53 -0.61
C GLU A 105 7.11 -19.14 -0.74
N GLU A 106 7.62 -18.84 -1.93
CA GLU A 106 8.23 -17.54 -2.27
C GLU A 106 7.23 -16.37 -2.33
N SER A 107 5.93 -16.65 -2.49
CA SER A 107 4.86 -15.65 -2.59
C SER A 107 4.21 -15.35 -1.24
N GLU A 108 4.39 -16.23 -0.24
CA GLU A 108 3.73 -16.10 1.07
C GLU A 108 4.07 -14.78 1.76
N ASP A 109 5.33 -14.42 1.79
CA ASP A 109 5.80 -13.18 2.40
C ASP A 109 5.28 -11.93 1.68
N LYS A 110 5.20 -11.97 0.33
CA LYS A 110 4.62 -10.88 -0.46
C LYS A 110 3.14 -10.71 -0.13
N PHE A 111 2.41 -11.82 -0.01
CA PHE A 111 0.98 -11.77 0.33
C PHE A 111 0.76 -11.22 1.74
N ILE A 112 1.56 -11.65 2.72
CA ILE A 112 1.50 -11.08 4.07
C ILE A 112 1.75 -9.57 4.02
N TYR A 113 2.76 -9.11 3.28
CA TYR A 113 3.05 -7.69 3.13
C TYR A 113 1.84 -6.93 2.58
N TYR A 114 1.25 -7.37 1.47
CA TYR A 114 0.11 -6.69 0.86
C TYR A 114 -1.16 -6.74 1.72
N LEU A 115 -1.42 -7.86 2.39
CA LEU A 115 -2.56 -7.98 3.29
C LEU A 115 -2.40 -7.05 4.51
N MET A 116 -1.21 -7.00 5.11
CA MET A 116 -0.96 -6.08 6.23
C MET A 116 -1.07 -4.61 5.79
N ARG A 117 -0.51 -4.26 4.63
CA ARG A 117 -0.61 -2.93 4.03
C ARG A 117 -2.06 -2.50 3.81
N ASP A 118 -2.89 -3.40 3.24
CA ASP A 118 -4.24 -3.06 2.83
C ASP A 118 -5.24 -3.08 4.00
N PHE A 119 -5.04 -3.91 5.01
CA PHE A 119 -5.95 -4.01 6.16
C PHE A 119 -5.57 -3.11 7.34
N LEU A 120 -4.29 -3.02 7.66
CA LEU A 120 -3.80 -2.21 8.79
C LEU A 120 -3.18 -0.88 8.36
N GLY A 121 -2.52 -0.87 7.22
CA GLY A 121 -1.89 0.32 6.65
C GLY A 121 -2.88 1.22 5.89
N TYR A 122 -2.35 1.98 4.97
CA TYR A 122 -3.08 2.96 4.16
C TYR A 122 -3.25 2.49 2.71
N GLY A 123 -3.30 1.17 2.46
CA GLY A 123 -3.48 0.62 1.11
C GLY A 123 -2.40 1.09 0.15
N ILE A 124 -2.81 1.51 -1.05
CA ILE A 124 -1.87 1.92 -2.10
C ILE A 124 -1.06 3.19 -1.76
N ILE A 125 -1.53 3.99 -0.82
CA ILE A 125 -0.81 5.19 -0.35
C ILE A 125 0.05 4.93 0.89
N ASP A 126 0.16 3.68 1.37
CA ASP A 126 0.84 3.36 2.63
C ASP A 126 2.31 3.80 2.64
N LEU A 127 3.05 3.59 1.54
CA LEU A 127 4.43 4.05 1.44
C LEU A 127 4.55 5.57 1.42
N LEU A 128 3.58 6.28 0.82
CA LEU A 128 3.55 7.74 0.83
C LEU A 128 3.32 8.27 2.24
N MET A 129 2.45 7.59 3.02
CA MET A 129 2.14 7.96 4.40
C MET A 129 3.27 7.67 5.39
N ARG A 130 4.17 6.72 5.05
CA ARG A 130 5.31 6.33 5.89
C ARG A 130 6.59 7.08 5.57
N ASP A 131 6.66 7.73 4.41
CA ASP A 131 7.88 8.44 4.02
C ASP A 131 8.01 9.78 4.75
N GLU A 132 8.98 9.87 5.65
CA GLU A 132 9.25 11.08 6.43
C GLU A 132 9.71 12.29 5.58
N LYS A 133 10.07 12.06 4.31
CA LYS A 133 10.44 13.12 3.36
C LYS A 133 9.22 13.74 2.68
N ILE A 134 8.02 13.15 2.81
CA ILE A 134 6.77 13.70 2.28
C ILE A 134 6.13 14.62 3.32
N GLU A 135 5.82 15.84 2.92
CA GLU A 135 5.15 16.85 3.73
C GLU A 135 3.65 16.96 3.44
N ASP A 136 3.24 16.66 2.20
CA ASP A 136 1.84 16.68 1.78
C ASP A 136 1.57 15.66 0.68
N ILE A 137 0.35 15.12 0.66
CA ILE A 137 -0.14 14.17 -0.35
C ILE A 137 -1.42 14.74 -0.95
N SER A 138 -1.44 14.94 -2.27
CA SER A 138 -2.57 15.52 -2.98
C SER A 138 -3.12 14.55 -4.01
N CYS A 139 -4.38 14.15 -3.84
CA CYS A 139 -5.14 13.31 -4.78
C CYS A 139 -6.23 14.15 -5.45
N ASN A 140 -6.13 14.34 -6.76
CA ASN A 140 -7.03 15.21 -7.53
C ASN A 140 -8.13 14.42 -8.27
N GLY A 141 -8.32 13.16 -7.94
CA GLY A 141 -9.32 12.28 -8.57
C GLY A 141 -8.73 10.94 -9.01
N SER A 142 -9.60 10.05 -9.48
CA SER A 142 -9.20 8.78 -10.07
C SER A 142 -8.49 8.96 -11.41
N LYS A 143 -7.75 7.94 -11.85
CA LYS A 143 -6.99 7.91 -13.12
C LYS A 143 -5.96 9.03 -13.29
N THR A 144 -5.70 9.77 -12.23
CA THR A 144 -4.68 10.81 -12.20
C THR A 144 -3.62 10.45 -11.16
N PRO A 145 -2.33 10.67 -11.43
CA PRO A 145 -1.29 10.43 -10.44
C PRO A 145 -1.56 11.21 -9.15
N ILE A 146 -1.33 10.55 -8.02
CA ILE A 146 -1.23 11.23 -6.73
C ILE A 146 0.04 12.07 -6.75
N TYR A 147 -0.02 13.30 -6.25
CA TYR A 147 1.13 14.18 -6.10
C TYR A 147 1.59 14.18 -4.66
N VAL A 148 2.88 14.31 -4.48
CA VAL A 148 3.50 14.49 -3.16
C VAL A 148 4.31 15.78 -3.14
N TRP A 149 4.29 16.46 -1.99
CA TRP A 149 5.24 17.50 -1.70
C TRP A 149 6.43 16.87 -0.96
N HIS A 150 7.53 16.72 -1.69
CA HIS A 150 8.72 16.09 -1.16
C HIS A 150 9.71 17.16 -0.70
N ARG A 151 10.31 16.95 0.48
CA ARG A 151 11.21 17.93 1.10
C ARG A 151 12.35 18.40 0.21
N ASP A 152 12.93 17.48 -0.56
CA ASP A 152 14.09 17.75 -1.41
C ASP A 152 13.72 18.06 -2.88
N TYR A 153 12.51 17.73 -3.32
CA TYR A 153 12.10 17.75 -4.73
C TYR A 153 10.82 18.53 -4.99
N GLU A 154 10.25 19.16 -3.95
CA GLU A 154 9.01 19.93 -4.03
C GLU A 154 7.82 19.06 -4.54
N SER A 155 6.92 19.66 -5.34
CA SER A 155 5.73 18.95 -5.82
C SER A 155 6.05 18.07 -7.02
N ILE A 156 5.99 16.76 -6.86
CA ILE A 156 6.24 15.77 -7.93
C ILE A 156 5.11 14.72 -8.00
N PRO A 157 4.76 14.26 -9.22
CA PRO A 157 3.80 13.16 -9.40
C PRO A 157 4.40 11.84 -8.94
N THR A 158 3.51 10.93 -8.51
CA THR A 158 3.89 9.56 -8.17
C THR A 158 3.48 8.57 -9.28
N ASN A 159 3.88 7.29 -9.12
CA ASN A 159 3.33 6.19 -9.90
C ASN A 159 2.04 5.59 -9.30
N VAL A 160 1.53 6.18 -8.22
CA VAL A 160 0.32 5.73 -7.52
C VAL A 160 -0.89 6.50 -8.02
N PHE A 161 -1.98 5.81 -8.31
CA PHE A 161 -3.27 6.38 -8.70
C PHE A 161 -4.39 5.38 -8.38
N TYR A 162 -5.62 5.86 -8.29
CA TYR A 162 -6.82 5.02 -8.17
C TYR A 162 -7.41 4.76 -9.55
N ASP A 163 -7.76 3.51 -9.86
CA ASP A 163 -8.26 3.11 -11.17
C ASP A 163 -9.69 3.57 -11.43
N SER A 164 -10.47 3.81 -10.39
CA SER A 164 -11.87 4.22 -10.51
C SER A 164 -12.31 5.16 -9.38
N ASP A 165 -13.39 5.90 -9.62
CA ASP A 165 -14.02 6.73 -8.59
C ASP A 165 -14.54 5.88 -7.42
N ASP A 166 -15.07 4.68 -7.70
CA ASP A 166 -15.54 3.76 -6.67
C ASP A 166 -14.42 3.31 -5.72
N GLU A 167 -13.21 3.10 -6.24
CA GLU A 167 -12.04 2.77 -5.43
C GLU A 167 -11.61 3.95 -4.58
N LEU A 168 -11.54 5.13 -5.18
CA LEU A 168 -11.21 6.37 -4.48
C LEU A 168 -12.22 6.68 -3.37
N ASP A 169 -13.52 6.55 -3.65
CA ASP A 169 -14.59 6.79 -2.68
C ASP A 169 -14.52 5.84 -1.48
N LYS A 170 -14.21 4.57 -1.72
CA LYS A 170 -13.97 3.59 -0.65
C LYS A 170 -12.80 4.00 0.23
N GLU A 171 -11.71 4.45 -0.39
CA GLU A 171 -10.53 4.87 0.35
C GLU A 171 -10.78 6.14 1.16
N VAL A 172 -11.40 7.16 0.57
CA VAL A 172 -11.80 8.40 1.27
C VAL A 172 -12.70 8.08 2.44
N THR A 173 -13.67 7.19 2.25
CA THR A 173 -14.57 6.73 3.32
C THR A 173 -13.79 6.03 4.43
N ARG A 174 -12.84 5.15 4.08
CA ARG A 174 -11.97 4.44 5.04
C ARG A 174 -11.13 5.41 5.86
N LEU A 175 -10.49 6.39 5.22
CA LEU A 175 -9.69 7.42 5.88
C LEU A 175 -10.55 8.29 6.81
N ALA A 176 -11.76 8.65 6.39
CA ALA A 176 -12.72 9.37 7.22
C ALA A 176 -13.04 8.59 8.50
N TYR A 177 -13.38 7.31 8.40
CA TYR A 177 -13.64 6.46 9.59
C TYR A 177 -12.41 6.34 10.50
N ARG A 178 -11.22 6.19 9.95
CA ARG A 178 -9.96 6.14 10.74
C ARG A 178 -9.70 7.43 11.51
N SER A 179 -10.09 8.57 10.96
CA SER A 179 -10.01 9.87 11.65
C SER A 179 -11.16 10.12 12.64
N GLY A 180 -12.04 9.13 12.86
CA GLY A 180 -13.21 9.24 13.71
C GLY A 180 -14.30 10.17 13.14
N ARG A 181 -14.32 10.38 11.83
CA ARG A 181 -15.26 11.23 11.12
C ARG A 181 -16.12 10.42 10.17
N GLN A 182 -17.22 11.04 9.73
CA GLN A 182 -18.09 10.51 8.68
C GLN A 182 -18.19 11.54 7.55
N ILE A 183 -17.98 11.07 6.34
CA ILE A 183 -18.22 11.85 5.13
C ILE A 183 -19.55 11.43 4.51
N SER A 184 -20.30 12.38 3.94
CA SER A 184 -21.58 12.12 3.29
C SER A 184 -21.82 13.10 2.15
N ILE A 185 -22.78 12.79 1.27
CA ILE A 185 -23.18 13.68 0.17
C ILE A 185 -23.63 15.05 0.69
N SER A 186 -24.26 15.10 1.87
CA SER A 186 -24.69 16.35 2.49
C SER A 186 -23.59 17.10 3.23
N ASN A 187 -22.46 16.44 3.53
CA ASN A 187 -21.28 17.04 4.15
C ASN A 187 -20.02 16.48 3.50
N PRO A 188 -19.68 16.97 2.28
CA PRO A 188 -18.60 16.39 1.46
C PRO A 188 -17.20 16.87 1.86
N ILE A 189 -17.10 17.89 2.71
CA ILE A 189 -15.80 18.43 3.15
C ILE A 189 -15.62 18.10 4.62
N MET A 190 -14.48 17.49 4.94
CA MET A 190 -14.11 17.26 6.33
C MET A 190 -12.64 17.49 6.56
N GLN A 191 -12.30 17.82 7.81
CA GLN A 191 -10.94 17.82 8.32
C GLN A 191 -10.82 16.80 9.45
N GLY A 192 -9.75 16.02 9.46
CA GLY A 192 -9.49 15.01 10.48
C GLY A 192 -8.01 14.73 10.60
N THR A 193 -7.62 14.16 11.72
CA THR A 193 -6.26 13.69 11.97
C THR A 193 -6.27 12.17 11.90
N LEU A 194 -5.38 11.59 11.12
CA LEU A 194 -5.16 10.15 11.08
C LEU A 194 -4.32 9.71 12.29
N PRO A 195 -4.57 8.50 12.82
CA PRO A 195 -3.81 8.00 13.96
C PRO A 195 -2.37 7.66 13.62
#